data_e8eeadac80b623115008753c15ff13a4
#
_entry.id   e8eeadac80b623115008753c15ff13a4
#
_cell.length_a   1.000
_cell.length_b   1.000
_cell.length_c   1.000
_cell.angle_alpha   90.00
_cell.angle_beta   90.00
_cell.angle_gamma   90.00
#
_symmetry.space_group_name_H-M   'P 1'
#
loop_
_entity.id
_entity.type
_entity.pdbx_description
1 polymer ?
#
loop_
_entity_poly.entity_id
_entity_poly.type
_entity_poly.pdbx_seq_one_letter_code
_entity_poly.pdbx_strand_id
1 'polypeptide(L)'
;MSTEKIDDASIITKANVFHDGKCISHSVIRTDGSKVSVGVILPATLSFNTGAPEIMECVAGGCEYKLDGSNLWVTSKAGEQFSVPGNSKFDIRVTEPYHYICHFG
;
A
#
# COMPACT_ATOMS: atom_id res chain seq x y z
N MET A 1 -15.39 -3.95 -2.36
CA MET A 1 -15.77 -2.63 -1.85
C MET A 1 -14.59 -1.99 -1.14
N SER A 2 -14.25 -0.77 -1.48
CA SER A 2 -13.11 -0.12 -0.85
C SER A 2 -13.49 0.47 0.52
N THR A 3 -12.49 0.55 1.43
CA THR A 3 -12.65 1.12 2.75
C THR A 3 -12.53 2.64 2.63
N GLU A 4 -13.57 3.38 2.98
CA GLU A 4 -13.55 4.84 2.92
C GLU A 4 -12.92 5.48 4.16
N LYS A 5 -13.03 4.82 5.31
CA LYS A 5 -12.50 5.33 6.57
C LYS A 5 -12.23 4.20 7.54
N ILE A 6 -11.38 4.46 8.49
CA ILE A 6 -11.11 3.56 9.62
C ILE A 6 -11.49 4.33 10.88
N ASP A 7 -12.48 3.80 11.63
CA ASP A 7 -12.94 4.42 12.86
C ASP A 7 -12.20 3.87 14.08
N ASP A 8 -12.19 4.65 15.17
CA ASP A 8 -11.71 4.24 16.48
C ASP A 8 -10.27 3.70 16.43
N ALA A 9 -9.39 4.43 15.76
CA ALA A 9 -8.00 4.04 15.58
C ALA A 9 -7.07 5.13 16.07
N SER A 10 -5.85 4.73 16.43
CA SER A 10 -4.77 5.66 16.75
C SER A 10 -3.90 5.87 15.53
N ILE A 11 -3.52 7.11 15.27
CA ILE A 11 -2.67 7.47 14.14
C ILE A 11 -1.31 7.92 14.67
N ILE A 12 -0.25 7.32 14.15
CA ILE A 12 1.10 7.81 14.38
C ILE A 12 1.27 9.04 13.50
N THR A 13 1.45 10.20 14.14
CA THR A 13 1.39 11.47 13.43
C THR A 13 2.60 11.76 12.56
N LYS A 14 3.75 11.17 12.87
CA LYS A 14 4.92 11.29 12.01
C LYS A 14 4.74 10.39 10.80
N ALA A 15 4.74 10.97 9.62
CA ALA A 15 4.58 10.22 8.38
C ALA A 15 5.81 9.37 8.06
N ASN A 16 5.58 8.27 7.35
CA ASN A 16 6.62 7.49 6.70
C ASN A 16 6.78 8.04 5.29
N VAL A 17 7.97 8.50 4.96
CA VAL A 17 8.25 9.12 3.66
C VAL A 17 9.26 8.26 2.93
N PHE A 18 8.88 7.78 1.73
CA PHE A 18 9.70 6.91 0.91
C PHE A 18 9.90 7.53 -0.47
N HIS A 19 10.99 7.15 -1.14
CA HIS A 19 11.27 7.51 -2.53
C HIS A 19 11.14 9.03 -2.79
N ASP A 20 11.82 9.82 -1.95
CA ASP A 20 11.85 11.29 -2.07
C ASP A 20 10.46 11.93 -2.08
N GLY A 21 9.53 11.38 -1.29
CA GLY A 21 8.18 11.90 -1.17
C GLY A 21 7.17 11.35 -2.17
N LYS A 22 7.56 10.41 -3.01
CA LYS A 22 6.62 9.78 -3.96
C LYS A 22 5.66 8.82 -3.26
N CYS A 23 5.99 8.35 -2.06
CA CYS A 23 5.12 7.53 -1.24
C CYS A 23 5.12 8.07 0.18
N ILE A 24 3.95 8.41 0.70
CA ILE A 24 3.78 8.95 2.05
C ILE A 24 2.66 8.17 2.71
N SER A 25 2.92 7.66 3.91
CA SER A 25 1.91 6.92 4.67
C SER A 25 1.98 7.27 6.15
N HIS A 26 0.88 6.99 6.86
CA HIS A 26 0.84 7.04 8.31
C HIS A 26 0.49 5.65 8.84
N SER A 27 1.17 5.24 9.91
CA SER A 27 0.85 4.01 10.62
C SER A 27 -0.41 4.22 11.45
N VAL A 28 -1.30 3.26 11.40
CA VAL A 28 -2.60 3.30 12.09
C VAL A 28 -2.71 2.04 12.94
N ILE A 29 -3.05 2.20 14.22
CA ILE A 29 -3.23 1.11 15.16
C ILE A 29 -4.72 0.99 15.46
N ARG A 30 -5.31 -0.16 15.14
CA ARG A 30 -6.73 -0.43 15.36
C ARG A 30 -6.99 -0.84 16.80
N THR A 31 -8.26 -0.84 17.18
CA THR A 31 -8.67 -1.19 18.56
C THR A 31 -8.29 -2.61 18.97
N ASP A 32 -8.19 -3.54 18.01
CA ASP A 32 -7.75 -4.91 18.26
C ASP A 32 -6.24 -5.07 18.36
N GLY A 33 -5.50 -3.96 18.25
CA GLY A 33 -4.03 -3.96 18.29
C GLY A 33 -3.38 -4.21 16.92
N SER A 34 -4.14 -4.51 15.89
CA SER A 34 -3.57 -4.71 14.55
C SER A 34 -3.11 -3.37 13.97
N LYS A 35 -2.11 -3.46 13.10
CA LYS A 35 -1.49 -2.28 12.50
C LYS A 35 -1.66 -2.31 10.99
N VAL A 36 -2.05 -1.17 10.43
CA VAL A 36 -2.06 -0.96 8.98
C VAL A 36 -1.31 0.34 8.70
N SER A 37 -1.00 0.60 7.44
CA SER A 37 -0.59 1.93 7.03
C SER A 37 -1.55 2.46 5.97
N VAL A 38 -1.83 3.75 6.05
CA VAL A 38 -2.72 4.44 5.12
C VAL A 38 -1.89 5.47 4.38
N GLY A 39 -1.90 5.40 3.07
CA GLY A 39 -0.98 6.25 2.32
C GLY A 39 -1.42 6.56 0.90
N VAL A 40 -0.54 7.29 0.24
CA VAL A 40 -0.67 7.65 -1.15
C VAL A 40 0.66 7.47 -1.86
N ILE A 41 0.59 6.92 -3.07
CA ILE A 41 1.74 6.88 -3.98
C ILE A 41 1.42 7.82 -5.13
N LEU A 42 2.31 8.78 -5.35
CA LEU A 42 2.22 9.74 -6.44
C LEU A 42 2.73 9.12 -7.75
N PRO A 43 2.41 9.70 -8.91
CA PRO A 43 2.83 9.13 -10.21
C PRO A 43 4.34 8.85 -10.25
N ALA A 44 4.67 7.57 -10.37
CA ALA A 44 6.05 7.08 -10.43
C ALA A 44 6.04 5.56 -10.64
N THR A 45 7.21 5.01 -10.92
CA THR A 45 7.45 3.57 -10.86
C THR A 45 8.43 3.31 -9.73
N LEU A 46 8.00 2.57 -8.72
CA LEU A 46 8.75 2.37 -7.48
C LEU A 46 8.89 0.89 -7.16
N SER A 47 9.94 0.56 -6.41
CA SER A 47 10.16 -0.79 -5.87
C SER A 47 10.12 -0.76 -4.36
N PHE A 48 9.49 -1.75 -3.75
CA PHE A 48 9.40 -1.90 -2.31
C PHE A 48 9.82 -3.31 -1.89
N ASN A 49 10.46 -3.40 -0.73
CA ASN A 49 10.79 -4.67 -0.11
C ASN A 49 9.79 -4.96 1.01
N THR A 50 9.49 -6.24 1.23
CA THR A 50 8.62 -6.66 2.32
C THR A 50 9.43 -7.39 3.39
N GLY A 51 9.08 -7.17 4.65
CA GLY A 51 9.51 -8.03 5.75
C GLY A 51 8.40 -9.02 6.05
N ALA A 52 7.32 -8.57 6.69
CA ALA A 52 6.09 -9.35 6.83
C ALA A 52 5.34 -9.41 5.50
N PRO A 53 4.49 -10.41 5.29
CA PRO A 53 3.57 -10.39 4.15
C PRO A 53 2.67 -9.16 4.18
N GLU A 54 2.28 -8.66 3.02
CA GLU A 54 1.46 -7.46 2.91
C GLU A 54 0.26 -7.71 2.00
N ILE A 55 -0.84 -7.04 2.32
CA ILE A 55 -1.99 -6.95 1.42
C ILE A 55 -2.21 -5.48 1.12
N MET A 56 -2.12 -5.12 -0.15
CA MET A 56 -2.33 -3.75 -0.63
C MET A 56 -3.75 -3.61 -1.12
N GLU A 57 -4.55 -2.85 -0.36
CA GLU A 57 -5.94 -2.56 -0.72
C GLU A 57 -6.00 -1.20 -1.41
N CYS A 58 -6.56 -1.15 -2.61
CA CYS A 58 -6.73 0.11 -3.34
C CYS A 58 -8.02 0.79 -2.88
N VAL A 59 -7.87 2.01 -2.36
CA VAL A 59 -9.02 2.82 -1.91
C VAL A 59 -9.53 3.70 -3.04
N ALA A 60 -8.61 4.35 -3.75
CA ALA A 60 -8.94 5.24 -4.86
C ALA A 60 -7.77 5.29 -5.84
N GLY A 61 -8.05 5.68 -7.08
CA GLY A 61 -7.07 5.62 -8.15
C GLY A 61 -6.88 4.18 -8.61
N GLY A 62 -5.67 3.83 -8.93
CA GLY A 62 -5.32 2.48 -9.33
C GLY A 62 -3.82 2.39 -9.60
N CYS A 63 -3.35 1.17 -9.76
CA CYS A 63 -1.95 0.94 -10.05
C CYS A 63 -1.79 -0.30 -10.92
N GLU A 64 -0.56 -0.48 -11.39
CA GLU A 64 -0.11 -1.77 -11.91
C GLU A 64 1.02 -2.24 -11.00
N TYR A 65 1.07 -3.53 -10.71
CA TYR A 65 2.12 -4.10 -9.88
C TYR A 65 2.72 -5.32 -10.54
N LYS A 66 3.95 -5.62 -10.16
CA LYS A 66 4.67 -6.79 -10.65
C LYS A 66 5.41 -7.41 -9.47
N LEU A 67 5.10 -8.67 -9.18
CA LEU A 67 5.73 -9.40 -8.07
C LEU A 67 7.12 -9.87 -8.47
N ASP A 68 7.98 -10.11 -7.47
CA ASP A 68 9.31 -10.64 -7.68
C ASP A 68 9.23 -11.99 -8.41
N GLY A 69 10.05 -12.14 -9.42
CA GLY A 69 10.07 -13.34 -10.26
C GLY A 69 9.02 -13.36 -11.36
N SER A 70 8.13 -12.37 -11.40
CA SER A 70 7.11 -12.25 -12.46
C SER A 70 7.53 -11.21 -13.49
N ASN A 71 7.17 -11.43 -14.74
CA ASN A 71 7.36 -10.48 -15.82
C ASN A 71 6.06 -9.79 -16.23
N LEU A 72 4.97 -10.03 -15.49
CA LEU A 72 3.66 -9.50 -15.84
C LEU A 72 3.26 -8.38 -14.89
N TRP A 73 2.84 -7.25 -15.47
CA TRP A 73 2.19 -6.18 -14.75
C TRP A 73 0.70 -6.49 -14.63
N VAL A 74 0.19 -6.40 -13.40
CA VAL A 74 -1.21 -6.69 -13.10
C VAL A 74 -1.87 -5.40 -12.61
N THR A 75 -3.07 -5.11 -13.09
CA THR A 75 -3.82 -3.92 -12.69
C THR A 75 -4.58 -4.18 -11.39
N SER A 76 -4.51 -3.21 -10.47
CA SER A 76 -5.32 -3.19 -9.25
C SER A 76 -6.05 -1.86 -9.19
N LYS A 77 -7.39 -1.93 -9.17
CA LYS A 77 -8.28 -0.76 -9.19
C LYS A 77 -8.92 -0.57 -7.83
N ALA A 78 -9.60 0.58 -7.66
CA ALA A 78 -10.34 0.87 -6.43
C ALA A 78 -11.28 -0.28 -6.08
N GLY A 79 -11.23 -0.73 -4.84
CA GLY A 79 -11.99 -1.87 -4.33
C GLY A 79 -11.29 -3.21 -4.48
N GLU A 80 -10.19 -3.26 -5.21
CA GLU A 80 -9.40 -4.49 -5.39
C GLU A 80 -8.20 -4.48 -4.45
N GLN A 81 -7.60 -5.64 -4.26
CA GLN A 81 -6.40 -5.78 -3.44
C GLN A 81 -5.47 -6.83 -4.04
N PHE A 82 -4.20 -6.76 -3.66
CA PHE A 82 -3.23 -7.80 -4.01
C PHE A 82 -2.34 -8.13 -2.83
N SER A 83 -1.84 -9.36 -2.81
CA SER A 83 -0.98 -9.88 -1.74
C SER A 83 0.46 -9.95 -2.21
N VAL A 84 1.38 -9.61 -1.30
CA VAL A 84 2.81 -9.72 -1.54
C VAL A 84 3.40 -10.63 -0.45
N PRO A 85 4.19 -11.66 -0.81
CA PRO A 85 4.82 -12.53 0.17
C PRO A 85 5.77 -11.77 1.09
N GLY A 86 6.00 -12.32 2.27
CA GLY A 86 7.05 -11.80 3.16
C GLY A 86 8.44 -12.04 2.60
N ASN A 87 9.40 -11.26 3.08
CA ASN A 87 10.81 -11.34 2.66
C ASN A 87 10.98 -11.34 1.14
N SER A 88 10.23 -10.48 0.47
CA SER A 88 10.18 -10.39 -0.98
C SER A 88 10.25 -8.93 -1.42
N LYS A 89 9.91 -8.68 -2.67
CA LYS A 89 9.82 -7.33 -3.21
C LYS A 89 8.76 -7.28 -4.30
N PHE A 90 8.32 -6.08 -4.63
CA PHE A 90 7.41 -5.85 -5.75
C PHE A 90 7.67 -4.48 -6.36
N ASP A 91 7.32 -4.35 -7.62
CA ASP A 91 7.32 -3.07 -8.32
C ASP A 91 5.89 -2.58 -8.45
N ILE A 92 5.72 -1.28 -8.35
CA ILE A 92 4.41 -0.65 -8.52
C ILE A 92 4.55 0.54 -9.47
N ARG A 93 3.61 0.65 -10.40
CA ARG A 93 3.59 1.72 -11.40
C ARG A 93 2.29 2.48 -11.27
N VAL A 94 2.40 3.78 -11.04
CA VAL A 94 1.27 4.67 -10.75
C VAL A 94 1.28 5.81 -11.76
N THR A 95 0.14 6.06 -12.38
CA THR A 95 -0.02 7.17 -13.35
C THR A 95 -0.88 8.30 -12.80
N GLU A 96 -1.70 8.01 -11.79
CA GLU A 96 -2.45 9.00 -11.02
C GLU A 96 -2.36 8.62 -9.55
N PRO A 97 -2.57 9.55 -8.59
CA PRO A 97 -2.40 9.21 -7.18
C PRO A 97 -3.14 7.94 -6.79
N TYR A 98 -2.40 6.99 -6.20
CA TYR A 98 -2.90 5.70 -5.75
C TYR A 98 -3.04 5.75 -4.25
N HIS A 99 -4.28 5.70 -3.76
CA HIS A 99 -4.61 5.75 -2.34
C HIS A 99 -4.80 4.31 -1.85
N TYR A 100 -4.14 3.95 -0.75
CA TYR A 100 -4.11 2.55 -0.36
C TYR A 100 -4.14 2.38 1.15
N ILE A 101 -4.54 1.19 1.56
CA ILE A 101 -4.32 0.67 2.91
C ILE A 101 -3.42 -0.55 2.77
N CYS A 102 -2.29 -0.55 3.48
CA CYS A 102 -1.40 -1.71 3.53
C CYS A 102 -1.68 -2.48 4.82
N HIS A 103 -2.10 -3.72 4.68
CA HIS A 103 -2.32 -4.62 5.80
C HIS A 103 -1.08 -5.50 5.98
N PHE A 104 -0.58 -5.59 7.21
CA PHE A 104 0.60 -6.36 7.54
C PHE A 104 0.23 -7.68 8.20
N GLY A 105 1.06 -8.68 8.00
CA GLY A 105 0.89 -9.98 8.59
C GLY A 105 0.24 -10.97 7.70
#